data_83dd0cb8bef27337bf4e72d91094bb7f
#
_entry.id   83dd0cb8bef27337bf4e72d91094bb7f
#
_cell.length_a   1.000
_cell.length_b   1.000
_cell.length_c   1.000
_cell.angle_alpha   90.00
_cell.angle_beta   90.00
_cell.angle_gamma   90.00
#
_symmetry.space_group_name_H-M   'P 1'
#
loop_
_entity.id
_entity.type
_entity.pdbx_description
1 polymer ?
#
loop_
_entity_poly.entity_id
_entity_poly.type
_entity_poly.pdbx_seq_one_letter_code
_entity_poly.pdbx_strand_id
1 'polypeptide(L)'
;METMKDRLRVMLGDERLSRLEDARVLVFGCGGVGSSCIEALARGGVGTLVIVDKDVVAPSNINRQAIAFESTVGKRKVDVMAAMVADINPSCRVFAHDAFVLAENLVELYEACLEEAGGHIDYVVDAIDTVSTKLALAALAQERDFELISSMGGAKKIHPE
;
A
#
# COMPACT_ATOMS: atom_id res chain seq x y z
N MET A 1 -1.44 -12.77 -27.18
CA MET A 1 -1.27 -11.32 -26.89
C MET A 1 -0.35 -11.22 -25.69
N GLU A 2 0.75 -10.46 -25.77
CA GLU A 2 1.68 -10.31 -24.66
C GLU A 2 1.01 -9.56 -23.50
N THR A 3 1.26 -10.00 -22.28
CA THR A 3 0.70 -9.45 -21.06
C THR A 3 1.81 -8.92 -20.13
N MET A 4 1.50 -8.01 -19.22
CA MET A 4 2.46 -7.52 -18.22
C MET A 4 3.04 -8.65 -17.35
N LYS A 5 2.37 -9.79 -17.27
CA LYS A 5 2.72 -10.93 -16.42
C LYS A 5 3.62 -11.96 -17.08
N ASP A 6 3.85 -11.87 -18.40
CA ASP A 6 4.58 -12.91 -19.13
C ASP A 6 6.04 -13.06 -18.67
N ARG A 7 6.70 -11.94 -18.36
CA ARG A 7 8.07 -11.98 -17.80
C ARG A 7 8.10 -12.51 -16.38
N LEU A 8 7.09 -12.16 -15.56
CA LEU A 8 6.94 -12.69 -14.20
C LEU A 8 6.72 -14.20 -14.25
N ARG A 9 5.89 -14.68 -15.19
CA ARG A 9 5.63 -16.12 -15.40
C ARG A 9 6.91 -16.89 -15.72
N VAL A 10 7.77 -16.35 -16.58
CA VAL A 10 9.06 -16.97 -16.92
C VAL A 10 9.99 -17.05 -15.69
N MET A 11 9.96 -16.03 -14.83
CA MET A 11 10.85 -15.98 -13.64
C MET A 11 10.32 -16.80 -12.46
N LEU A 12 9.02 -16.78 -12.23
CA LEU A 12 8.38 -17.32 -11.02
C LEU A 12 7.72 -18.69 -11.25
N GLY A 13 7.31 -18.99 -12.50
CA GLY A 13 6.42 -20.09 -12.83
C GLY A 13 4.96 -19.77 -12.54
N ASP A 14 4.05 -20.60 -13.07
CA ASP A 14 2.60 -20.37 -12.98
C ASP A 14 2.09 -20.43 -11.54
N GLU A 15 2.58 -21.36 -10.73
CA GLU A 15 2.14 -21.54 -9.34
C GLU A 15 2.41 -20.29 -8.47
N ARG A 16 3.64 -19.75 -8.53
CA ARG A 16 4.00 -18.58 -7.74
C ARG A 16 3.31 -17.32 -8.25
N LEU A 17 3.11 -17.21 -9.57
CA LEU A 17 2.37 -16.11 -10.15
C LEU A 17 0.90 -16.14 -9.70
N SER A 18 0.25 -17.31 -9.70
CA SER A 18 -1.11 -17.47 -9.19
C SER A 18 -1.22 -17.05 -7.73
N ARG A 19 -0.24 -17.40 -6.88
CA ARG A 19 -0.21 -16.96 -5.47
C ARG A 19 -0.14 -15.44 -5.32
N LEU A 20 0.60 -14.74 -6.21
CA LEU A 20 0.60 -13.28 -6.23
C LEU A 20 -0.75 -12.71 -6.69
N GLU A 21 -1.38 -13.31 -7.67
CA GLU A 21 -2.71 -12.91 -8.17
C GLU A 21 -3.81 -13.09 -7.12
N ASP A 22 -3.65 -14.04 -6.22
CA ASP A 22 -4.57 -14.27 -5.11
C ASP A 22 -4.23 -13.42 -3.86
N ALA A 23 -3.02 -12.88 -3.78
CA ALA A 23 -2.53 -12.15 -2.61
C ALA A 23 -3.32 -10.86 -2.36
N ARG A 24 -3.49 -10.55 -1.09
CA ARG A 24 -4.21 -9.39 -0.57
C ARG A 24 -3.30 -8.62 0.38
N VAL A 25 -3.01 -7.38 0.04
CA VAL A 25 -2.08 -6.54 0.80
C VAL A 25 -2.77 -5.25 1.23
N LEU A 26 -2.70 -4.96 2.52
CA LEU A 26 -3.12 -3.69 3.11
C LEU A 26 -1.91 -2.78 3.26
N VAL A 27 -2.01 -1.55 2.76
CA VAL A 27 -0.94 -0.55 2.88
C VAL A 27 -1.47 0.69 3.59
N PHE A 28 -0.90 0.98 4.75
CA PHE A 28 -1.13 2.21 5.48
C PHE A 28 -0.11 3.26 5.07
N GLY A 29 -0.58 4.33 4.42
CA GLY A 29 0.21 5.45 3.90
C GLY A 29 0.53 5.36 2.40
N CYS A 30 0.23 6.44 1.67
CA CYS A 30 0.55 6.62 0.24
C CYS A 30 1.63 7.71 0.02
N GLY A 31 2.52 7.88 1.01
CA GLY A 31 3.66 8.80 0.94
C GLY A 31 4.80 8.29 0.06
N GLY A 32 6.03 8.74 0.33
CA GLY A 32 7.21 8.37 -0.47
C GLY A 32 7.46 6.85 -0.51
N VAL A 33 7.39 6.18 0.64
CA VAL A 33 7.57 4.73 0.74
C VAL A 33 6.32 4.00 0.26
N GLY A 34 5.14 4.38 0.77
CA GLY A 34 3.90 3.68 0.48
C GLY A 34 3.53 3.73 -1.00
N SER A 35 3.61 4.88 -1.66
CA SER A 35 3.28 4.99 -3.09
C SER A 35 4.21 4.14 -3.97
N SER A 36 5.50 4.11 -3.67
CA SER A 36 6.47 3.26 -4.39
C SER A 36 6.25 1.78 -4.12
N CYS A 37 5.89 1.42 -2.88
CA CYS A 37 5.55 0.04 -2.51
C CYS A 37 4.30 -0.44 -3.26
N ILE A 38 3.22 0.35 -3.25
CA ILE A 38 1.96 0.02 -3.94
C ILE A 38 2.20 -0.12 -5.45
N GLU A 39 2.98 0.78 -6.06
CA GLU A 39 3.36 0.66 -7.47
C GLU A 39 4.08 -0.67 -7.74
N ALA A 40 5.05 -1.03 -6.92
CA ALA A 40 5.80 -2.27 -7.07
C ALA A 40 4.90 -3.51 -6.91
N LEU A 41 3.98 -3.52 -5.94
CA LEU A 41 3.00 -4.59 -5.74
C LEU A 41 2.06 -4.74 -6.95
N ALA A 42 1.55 -3.63 -7.48
CA ALA A 42 0.71 -3.62 -8.68
C ALA A 42 1.46 -4.20 -9.90
N ARG A 43 2.70 -3.76 -10.14
CA ARG A 43 3.58 -4.29 -11.20
C ARG A 43 3.97 -5.75 -10.98
N GLY A 44 4.08 -6.18 -9.72
CA GLY A 44 4.31 -7.56 -9.32
C GLY A 44 3.13 -8.50 -9.53
N GLY A 45 1.94 -7.96 -9.84
CA GLY A 45 0.76 -8.76 -10.15
C GLY A 45 -0.11 -9.11 -8.94
N VAL A 46 0.04 -8.39 -7.81
CA VAL A 46 -0.82 -8.60 -6.63
C VAL A 46 -2.28 -8.37 -7.00
N GLY A 47 -3.14 -9.27 -6.54
CA GLY A 47 -4.55 -9.32 -6.95
C GLY A 47 -5.48 -8.40 -6.18
N THR A 48 -5.15 -8.05 -4.94
CA THR A 48 -5.96 -7.13 -4.12
C THR A 48 -5.08 -6.18 -3.31
N LEU A 49 -5.38 -4.90 -3.38
CA LEU A 49 -4.73 -3.85 -2.59
C LEU A 49 -5.80 -3.07 -1.82
N VAL A 50 -5.62 -2.98 -0.50
CA VAL A 50 -6.36 -2.03 0.33
C VAL A 50 -5.40 -0.91 0.70
N ILE A 51 -5.73 0.32 0.40
CA ILE A 51 -4.85 1.47 0.60
C ILE A 51 -5.53 2.53 1.46
N VAL A 52 -4.80 3.04 2.43
CA VAL A 52 -5.32 4.02 3.41
C VAL A 52 -4.39 5.21 3.49
N ASP A 53 -4.92 6.40 3.22
CA ASP A 53 -4.21 7.68 3.41
C ASP A 53 -5.23 8.81 3.47
N LYS A 54 -4.97 9.87 4.25
CA LYS A 54 -5.88 11.02 4.39
C LYS A 54 -5.45 12.23 3.56
N ASP A 55 -4.20 12.25 3.11
CA ASP A 55 -3.62 13.42 2.51
C ASP A 55 -4.07 13.68 1.08
N VAL A 56 -3.89 14.90 0.66
CA VAL A 56 -3.88 15.31 -0.74
C VAL A 56 -2.45 15.43 -1.26
N VAL A 57 -2.29 15.29 -2.57
CA VAL A 57 -1.00 15.51 -3.22
C VAL A 57 -0.63 16.99 -3.12
N ALA A 58 0.54 17.28 -2.56
CA ALA A 58 1.09 18.62 -2.46
C ALA A 58 2.29 18.80 -3.41
N PRO A 59 2.60 20.03 -3.85
CA PRO A 59 3.78 20.30 -4.70
C PRO A 59 5.09 19.77 -4.11
N SER A 60 5.24 19.84 -2.78
CA SER A 60 6.41 19.32 -2.06
C SER A 60 6.53 17.78 -2.08
N ASN A 61 5.54 17.07 -2.55
CA ASN A 61 5.57 15.61 -2.68
C ASN A 61 6.22 15.14 -3.99
N ILE A 62 6.26 16.00 -5.02
CA ILE A 62 6.70 15.66 -6.38
C ILE A 62 8.12 15.08 -6.42
N ASN A 63 8.98 15.51 -5.50
CA ASN A 63 10.37 15.07 -5.45
C ASN A 63 10.58 13.60 -5.01
N ARG A 64 9.55 12.92 -4.44
CA ARG A 64 9.74 11.58 -3.87
C ARG A 64 8.52 10.64 -3.85
N GLN A 65 7.34 11.12 -4.20
CA GLN A 65 6.12 10.29 -4.19
C GLN A 65 5.73 9.90 -5.61
N ALA A 66 5.56 8.61 -5.86
CA ALA A 66 5.27 8.06 -7.20
C ALA A 66 3.99 8.61 -7.83
N ILE A 67 3.03 9.03 -7.01
CA ILE A 67 1.73 9.58 -7.44
C ILE A 67 1.73 11.11 -7.61
N ALA A 68 2.83 11.78 -7.23
CA ALA A 68 2.87 13.24 -7.20
C ALA A 68 3.43 13.82 -8.49
N PHE A 69 2.55 14.46 -9.26
CA PHE A 69 2.82 15.20 -10.49
C PHE A 69 2.11 16.55 -10.41
N GLU A 70 2.53 17.53 -11.22
CA GLU A 70 1.81 18.82 -11.33
C GLU A 70 0.31 18.61 -11.62
N SER A 71 -0.03 17.63 -12.45
CA SER A 71 -1.41 17.29 -12.82
C SER A 71 -2.21 16.61 -11.71
N THR A 72 -1.57 16.13 -10.63
CA THR A 72 -2.23 15.46 -9.51
C THR A 72 -2.27 16.28 -8.24
N VAL A 73 -1.59 17.42 -8.18
CA VAL A 73 -1.64 18.34 -7.03
C VAL A 73 -3.08 18.69 -6.67
N GLY A 74 -3.40 18.63 -5.38
CA GLY A 74 -4.73 18.89 -4.82
C GLY A 74 -5.71 17.70 -4.87
N LYS A 75 -5.38 16.60 -5.54
CA LYS A 75 -6.19 15.37 -5.52
C LYS A 75 -5.86 14.50 -4.31
N ARG A 76 -6.83 13.74 -3.82
CA ARG A 76 -6.61 12.78 -2.72
C ARG A 76 -5.58 11.73 -3.15
N LYS A 77 -4.61 11.44 -2.29
CA LYS A 77 -3.54 10.47 -2.61
C LYS A 77 -4.09 9.09 -2.93
N VAL A 78 -5.10 8.63 -2.18
CA VAL A 78 -5.72 7.32 -2.39
C VAL A 78 -6.40 7.20 -3.75
N ASP A 79 -7.06 8.27 -4.24
CA ASP A 79 -7.72 8.26 -5.56
C ASP A 79 -6.69 8.21 -6.70
N VAL A 80 -5.62 9.01 -6.58
CA VAL A 80 -4.53 9.02 -7.58
C VAL A 80 -3.83 7.67 -7.60
N MET A 81 -3.60 7.08 -6.42
CA MET A 81 -2.97 5.76 -6.29
C MET A 81 -3.84 4.66 -6.89
N ALA A 82 -5.14 4.66 -6.61
CA ALA A 82 -6.08 3.69 -7.17
C ALA A 82 -6.15 3.78 -8.70
N ALA A 83 -6.18 5.00 -9.26
CA ALA A 83 -6.13 5.20 -10.70
C ALA A 83 -4.83 4.68 -11.33
N MET A 84 -3.69 4.93 -10.68
CA MET A 84 -2.38 4.45 -11.12
C MET A 84 -2.31 2.92 -11.10
N VAL A 85 -2.82 2.28 -10.05
CA VAL A 85 -2.87 0.81 -9.96
C VAL A 85 -3.74 0.23 -11.07
N ALA A 86 -4.91 0.82 -11.33
CA ALA A 86 -5.82 0.37 -12.39
C ALA A 86 -5.17 0.47 -13.79
N ASP A 87 -4.33 1.47 -14.01
CA ASP A 87 -3.60 1.67 -15.27
C ASP A 87 -2.44 0.67 -15.42
N ILE A 88 -1.79 0.28 -14.31
CA ILE A 88 -0.71 -0.71 -14.28
C ILE A 88 -1.25 -2.14 -14.37
N ASN A 89 -2.22 -2.47 -13.53
CA ASN A 89 -2.78 -3.82 -13.37
C ASN A 89 -4.31 -3.76 -13.29
N PRO A 90 -5.00 -3.75 -14.44
CA PRO A 90 -6.47 -3.66 -14.48
C PRO A 90 -7.19 -4.82 -13.78
N SER A 91 -6.51 -5.94 -13.53
CA SER A 91 -7.07 -7.08 -12.80
C SER A 91 -6.94 -6.95 -11.28
N CYS A 92 -6.17 -6.00 -10.77
CA CYS A 92 -6.04 -5.75 -9.35
C CYS A 92 -7.29 -5.07 -8.80
N ARG A 93 -7.88 -5.63 -7.74
CA ARG A 93 -8.94 -4.96 -6.99
C ARG A 93 -8.34 -3.97 -6.02
N VAL A 94 -8.78 -2.73 -6.05
CA VAL A 94 -8.29 -1.68 -5.17
C VAL A 94 -9.43 -1.13 -4.31
N PHE A 95 -9.24 -1.17 -3.00
CA PHE A 95 -10.11 -0.51 -2.02
C PHE A 95 -9.34 0.68 -1.43
N ALA A 96 -9.88 1.89 -1.59
CA ALA A 96 -9.21 3.14 -1.25
C ALA A 96 -9.94 3.88 -0.13
N HIS A 97 -9.29 4.02 1.02
CA HIS A 97 -9.84 4.67 2.21
C HIS A 97 -9.21 6.05 2.42
N ASP A 98 -10.02 7.10 2.30
CA ASP A 98 -9.64 8.47 2.66
C ASP A 98 -9.81 8.68 4.17
N ALA A 99 -8.87 8.15 4.96
CA ALA A 99 -8.95 8.14 6.40
C ALA A 99 -7.60 8.36 7.08
N PHE A 100 -7.63 9.07 8.23
CA PHE A 100 -6.48 9.12 9.13
C PHE A 100 -6.26 7.76 9.78
N VAL A 101 -5.00 7.35 9.85
CA VAL A 101 -4.59 6.16 10.61
C VAL A 101 -4.02 6.64 11.95
N LEU A 102 -4.80 6.48 13.01
CA LEU A 102 -4.48 6.89 14.37
C LEU A 102 -4.56 5.67 15.30
N ALA A 103 -3.86 5.72 16.42
CA ALA A 103 -3.91 4.63 17.40
C ALA A 103 -5.35 4.35 17.89
N GLU A 104 -6.17 5.39 17.98
CA GLU A 104 -7.54 5.34 18.51
C GLU A 104 -8.55 4.67 17.55
N ASN A 105 -8.32 4.76 16.23
CA ASN A 105 -9.24 4.19 15.23
C ASN A 105 -8.67 2.97 14.50
N LEU A 106 -7.46 2.57 14.86
CA LEU A 106 -6.71 1.55 14.11
C LEU A 106 -7.42 0.20 14.03
N VAL A 107 -8.02 -0.24 15.14
CA VAL A 107 -8.71 -1.53 15.21
C VAL A 107 -9.92 -1.52 14.27
N GLU A 108 -10.78 -0.50 14.37
CA GLU A 108 -11.98 -0.36 13.53
C GLU A 108 -11.61 -0.27 12.06
N LEU A 109 -10.58 0.53 11.73
CA LEU A 109 -10.10 0.70 10.36
C LEU A 109 -9.52 -0.60 9.79
N TYR A 110 -8.74 -1.35 10.59
CA TYR A 110 -8.21 -2.65 10.18
C TYR A 110 -9.33 -3.66 9.90
N GLU A 111 -10.34 -3.75 10.78
CA GLU A 111 -11.47 -4.67 10.61
C GLU A 111 -12.29 -4.32 9.34
N ALA A 112 -12.51 -3.04 9.07
CA ALA A 112 -13.18 -2.60 7.84
C ALA A 112 -12.37 -3.00 6.58
N CYS A 113 -11.05 -2.78 6.60
CA CYS A 113 -10.16 -3.18 5.52
C CYS A 113 -10.13 -4.71 5.32
N LEU A 114 -10.14 -5.47 6.42
CA LEU A 114 -10.17 -6.93 6.41
C LEU A 114 -11.45 -7.47 5.78
N GLU A 115 -12.61 -6.89 6.14
CA GLU A 115 -13.91 -7.26 5.57
C GLU A 115 -13.95 -7.00 4.06
N GLU A 116 -13.52 -5.82 3.59
CA GLU A 116 -13.47 -5.49 2.15
C GLU A 116 -12.50 -6.37 1.37
N ALA A 117 -11.39 -6.78 2.01
CA ALA A 117 -10.48 -7.74 1.45
C ALA A 117 -11.05 -9.18 1.38
N GLY A 118 -12.27 -9.41 1.92
CA GLY A 118 -12.92 -10.72 1.94
C GLY A 118 -12.48 -11.60 3.11
N GLY A 119 -12.18 -10.97 4.27
CA GLY A 119 -11.87 -11.65 5.53
C GLY A 119 -10.45 -12.20 5.65
N HIS A 120 -9.55 -11.87 4.72
CA HIS A 120 -8.16 -12.29 4.77
C HIS A 120 -7.24 -11.22 4.18
N ILE A 121 -6.10 -10.97 4.83
CA ILE A 121 -5.01 -10.12 4.38
C ILE A 121 -3.71 -10.91 4.59
N ASP A 122 -2.92 -11.09 3.53
CA ASP A 122 -1.65 -11.82 3.60
C ASP A 122 -0.56 -11.00 4.26
N TYR A 123 -0.51 -9.69 3.95
CA TYR A 123 0.49 -8.78 4.50
C TYR A 123 -0.11 -7.40 4.77
N VAL A 124 0.29 -6.81 5.88
CA VAL A 124 0.07 -5.40 6.20
C VAL A 124 1.39 -4.64 6.04
N VAL A 125 1.39 -3.57 5.27
CA VAL A 125 2.54 -2.69 5.10
C VAL A 125 2.30 -1.39 5.85
N ASP A 126 3.19 -1.09 6.77
CA ASP A 126 3.21 0.17 7.51
C ASP A 126 4.20 1.14 6.87
N ALA A 127 3.67 2.11 6.15
CA ALA A 127 4.40 3.22 5.54
C ALA A 127 4.02 4.59 6.15
N ILE A 128 3.51 4.58 7.39
CA ILE A 128 3.11 5.76 8.16
C ILE A 128 4.36 6.42 8.73
N ASP A 129 4.33 7.72 9.00
CA ASP A 129 5.41 8.46 9.63
C ASP A 129 5.21 8.73 11.15
N THR A 130 3.99 8.49 11.67
CA THR A 130 3.65 8.73 13.07
C THR A 130 4.05 7.57 13.96
N VAL A 131 5.02 7.77 14.84
CA VAL A 131 5.61 6.73 15.70
C VAL A 131 4.58 6.06 16.63
N SER A 132 3.67 6.83 17.24
CA SER A 132 2.62 6.26 18.12
C SER A 132 1.73 5.28 17.37
N THR A 133 1.33 5.61 16.14
CA THR A 133 0.51 4.73 15.31
C THR A 133 1.27 3.48 14.88
N LYS A 134 2.57 3.60 14.56
CA LYS A 134 3.43 2.43 14.26
C LYS A 134 3.49 1.45 15.42
N LEU A 135 3.66 1.95 16.64
CA LEU A 135 3.69 1.10 17.83
C LEU A 135 2.35 0.41 18.07
N ALA A 136 1.24 1.15 17.91
CA ALA A 136 -0.10 0.59 18.01
C ALA A 136 -0.35 -0.50 16.96
N LEU A 137 0.10 -0.27 15.72
CA LEU A 137 -0.04 -1.25 14.63
C LEU A 137 0.81 -2.51 14.88
N ALA A 138 2.02 -2.35 15.40
CA ALA A 138 2.86 -3.49 15.78
C ALA A 138 2.25 -4.32 16.93
N ALA A 139 1.65 -3.66 17.92
CA ALA A 139 0.92 -4.34 18.99
C ALA A 139 -0.31 -5.08 18.46
N LEU A 140 -1.09 -4.44 17.57
CA LEU A 140 -2.25 -5.05 16.94
C LEU A 140 -1.86 -6.28 16.10
N ALA A 141 -0.73 -6.21 15.40
CA ALA A 141 -0.22 -7.32 14.59
C ALA A 141 0.08 -8.55 15.45
N GLN A 142 0.67 -8.35 16.65
CA GLN A 142 0.90 -9.43 17.60
C GLN A 142 -0.40 -9.99 18.22
N GLU A 143 -1.36 -9.10 18.52
CA GLU A 143 -2.66 -9.50 19.11
C GLU A 143 -3.51 -10.30 18.12
N ARG A 144 -3.51 -9.91 16.85
CA ARG A 144 -4.37 -10.47 15.79
C ARG A 144 -3.66 -11.49 14.90
N ASP A 145 -2.37 -11.74 15.14
CA ASP A 145 -1.52 -12.71 14.44
C ASP A 145 -1.51 -12.51 12.91
N PHE A 146 -1.23 -11.27 12.47
CA PHE A 146 -1.04 -10.98 11.05
C PHE A 146 0.39 -10.53 10.72
N GLU A 147 0.81 -10.79 9.48
CA GLU A 147 2.14 -10.43 8.99
C GLU A 147 2.26 -8.92 8.76
N LEU A 148 3.21 -8.28 9.43
CA LEU A 148 3.47 -6.84 9.34
C LEU A 148 4.87 -6.54 8.81
N ILE A 149 4.94 -5.70 7.79
CA ILE A 149 6.18 -5.12 7.29
C ILE A 149 6.15 -3.62 7.58
N SER A 150 6.99 -3.16 8.51
CA SER A 150 7.05 -1.75 8.89
C SER A 150 8.29 -1.06 8.33
N SER A 151 8.09 0.04 7.61
CA SER A 151 9.16 0.91 7.13
C SER A 151 9.38 2.04 8.12
N MET A 152 10.58 2.10 8.73
CA MET A 152 10.94 3.19 9.63
C MET A 152 11.18 4.49 8.87
N GLY A 153 10.72 5.62 9.46
CA GLY A 153 10.92 6.95 8.88
C GLY A 153 12.40 7.32 8.78
N GLY A 154 12.87 7.49 7.55
CA GLY A 154 14.25 7.92 7.26
C GLY A 154 14.38 9.40 6.94
N ALA A 155 13.28 10.17 6.96
CA ALA A 155 13.31 11.60 6.69
C ALA A 155 14.27 12.32 7.64
N LYS A 156 15.13 13.19 7.11
CA LYS A 156 16.18 13.94 7.83
C LYS A 156 17.38 13.10 8.28
N LYS A 157 17.49 11.82 7.94
CA LYS A 157 18.69 11.04 8.15
C LYS A 157 19.60 11.17 6.92
N ILE A 158 20.73 11.82 7.10
CA ILE A 158 21.72 12.04 6.03
C ILE A 158 22.80 10.94 6.06
N HIS A 159 23.00 10.32 7.23
CA HIS A 159 23.93 9.21 7.44
C HIS A 159 23.16 7.94 7.78
N PRO A 160 23.53 6.79 7.20
CA PRO A 160 22.84 5.51 7.39
C PRO A 160 23.20 4.79 8.71
N GLU A 161 23.88 5.45 9.62
CA GLU A 161 24.33 4.89 10.91
C GLU A 161 23.21 4.75 11.93
#